data_f2ca3e489632bf69e6ddcfc3ec8bc195
#
_entry.id   f2ca3e489632bf69e6ddcfc3ec8bc195
#
_cell.length_a   1.000
_cell.length_b   1.000
_cell.length_c   1.000
_cell.angle_alpha   90.00
_cell.angle_beta   90.00
_cell.angle_gamma   90.00
#
_symmetry.space_group_name_H-M   'P 1'
#
loop_
_entity.id
_entity.type
_entity.pdbx_description
1 polymer ?
#
loop_
_entity_poly.entity_id
_entity_poly.type
_entity_poly.pdbx_seq_one_letter_code
_entity_poly.pdbx_strand_id
1 'polypeptide(L)'
;MKTFQRYMSESVGQAGLDYELKVHKAMLAAKIPGLNPGDKPGAGFSNVGAGDIEASYNGKPFNIEIKATSNDQMGGTAFRYDYATKVFTPVKEMDPEDLNLLMAAAKEKSKDIDNYIKAARKLEPVQYHKTISGIPLKVSKEGRDKLKKDGFLAKINKNVKTSERFIVRHYNKKGVYYINVGKAGLFYMGKNPLKLPVPSLKGEIQIEMRLGYSGGKHSFPTDPITPARTAGLRVQGRLRTKSKSDYSLDNIEDIKKLFGIEK
;
A
#
# COMPACT_ATOMS: atom_id res chain seq x y z
N MET A 1 -21.97 -23.40 5.43
CA MET A 1 -21.73 -22.05 4.91
C MET A 1 -20.73 -21.35 5.81
N LYS A 2 -19.43 -21.39 5.53
CA LYS A 2 -18.42 -20.63 6.30
C LYS A 2 -18.50 -19.19 5.82
N THR A 3 -18.95 -18.31 6.68
CA THR A 3 -19.17 -16.90 6.40
C THR A 3 -17.88 -16.19 5.96
N PHE A 4 -18.01 -15.21 5.08
CA PHE A 4 -16.95 -14.34 4.56
C PHE A 4 -16.01 -13.76 5.66
N GLN A 5 -16.53 -13.56 6.86
CA GLN A 5 -15.78 -13.16 8.06
C GLN A 5 -14.66 -14.13 8.46
N ARG A 6 -14.83 -15.43 8.27
CA ARG A 6 -13.80 -16.44 8.65
C ARG A 6 -12.62 -16.49 7.69
N TYR A 7 -12.79 -15.97 6.46
CA TYR A 7 -11.72 -15.86 5.46
C TYR A 7 -10.85 -14.61 5.65
N MET A 8 -11.38 -13.59 6.34
CA MET A 8 -10.67 -12.36 6.66
C MET A 8 -9.82 -12.47 7.94
N SER A 9 -10.15 -13.42 8.83
CA SER A 9 -9.49 -13.55 10.14
C SER A 9 -8.09 -14.18 10.10
N GLU A 10 -7.64 -14.67 8.95
CA GLU A 10 -6.32 -15.30 8.81
C GLU A 10 -5.31 -14.46 8.03
N SER A 11 -5.64 -13.22 7.67
CA SER A 11 -4.76 -12.38 6.87
C SER A 11 -4.10 -11.28 7.71
N VAL A 12 -2.88 -10.96 7.35
CA VAL A 12 -2.08 -9.82 7.89
C VAL A 12 -2.87 -8.49 7.84
N GLY A 13 -3.97 -8.42 7.08
CA GLY A 13 -4.86 -7.28 7.00
C GLY A 13 -5.78 -7.08 8.20
N GLN A 14 -6.11 -8.12 8.97
CA GLN A 14 -7.06 -7.99 10.08
C GLN A 14 -6.54 -7.08 11.20
N ALA A 15 -5.28 -7.24 11.59
CA ALA A 15 -4.67 -6.40 12.63
C ALA A 15 -4.65 -4.90 12.22
N GLY A 16 -4.49 -4.60 10.93
CA GLY A 16 -4.60 -3.25 10.40
C GLY A 16 -6.01 -2.69 10.57
N LEU A 17 -7.04 -3.44 10.14
CA LEU A 17 -8.43 -3.06 10.28
C LEU A 17 -8.86 -2.86 11.74
N ASP A 18 -8.43 -3.75 12.63
CA ASP A 18 -8.73 -3.65 14.05
C ASP A 18 -8.12 -2.38 14.66
N TYR A 19 -6.93 -2.01 14.21
CA TYR A 19 -6.28 -0.79 14.67
C TYR A 19 -6.95 0.46 14.09
N GLU A 20 -7.35 0.48 12.81
CA GLU A 20 -8.13 1.55 12.20
C GLU A 20 -9.45 1.77 12.97
N LEU A 21 -10.16 0.68 13.30
CA LEU A 21 -11.37 0.72 14.10
C LEU A 21 -11.12 1.27 15.52
N LYS A 22 -10.01 0.91 16.16
CA LYS A 22 -9.61 1.41 17.47
C LYS A 22 -9.43 2.93 17.43
N VAL A 23 -8.67 3.43 16.46
CA VAL A 23 -8.44 4.87 16.29
C VAL A 23 -9.75 5.61 16.03
N HIS A 24 -10.58 5.13 15.13
CA HIS A 24 -11.87 5.74 14.83
C HIS A 24 -12.77 5.82 16.07
N LYS A 25 -12.87 4.75 16.86
CA LYS A 25 -13.64 4.74 18.12
C LYS A 25 -13.08 5.74 19.13
N ALA A 26 -11.76 5.86 19.26
CA ALA A 26 -11.13 6.81 20.17
C ALA A 26 -11.44 8.27 19.74
N MET A 27 -11.38 8.57 18.45
CA MET A 27 -11.73 9.89 17.92
C MET A 27 -13.19 10.24 18.15
N LEU A 28 -14.12 9.29 17.95
CA LEU A 28 -15.55 9.48 18.25
C LEU A 28 -15.79 9.71 19.76
N ALA A 29 -15.15 8.91 20.60
CA ALA A 29 -15.31 9.00 22.06
C ALA A 29 -14.75 10.31 22.63
N ALA A 30 -13.74 10.89 22.01
CA ALA A 30 -13.16 12.17 22.40
C ALA A 30 -14.10 13.36 22.17
N LYS A 31 -15.14 13.22 21.33
CA LYS A 31 -16.15 14.25 21.02
C LYS A 31 -15.55 15.62 20.71
N ILE A 32 -14.55 15.65 19.85
CA ILE A 32 -13.81 16.86 19.53
C ILE A 32 -14.73 17.85 18.80
N PRO A 33 -14.92 19.08 19.28
CA PRO A 33 -15.78 20.05 18.63
C PRO A 33 -15.35 20.32 17.18
N GLY A 34 -16.29 20.20 16.24
CA GLY A 34 -16.04 20.42 14.82
C GLY A 34 -15.19 19.35 14.12
N LEU A 35 -14.88 18.25 14.79
CA LEU A 35 -14.30 17.07 14.16
C LEU A 35 -15.42 16.09 13.79
N ASN A 36 -15.51 15.82 12.51
CA ASN A 36 -16.40 14.78 11.98
C ASN A 36 -15.54 13.65 11.42
N PRO A 37 -15.25 12.62 12.21
CA PRO A 37 -14.62 11.42 11.68
C PRO A 37 -15.58 10.77 10.67
N GLY A 38 -15.06 10.35 9.52
CA GLY A 38 -15.86 9.71 8.49
C GLY A 38 -16.64 8.50 9.03
N ASP A 39 -17.87 8.32 8.53
CA ASP A 39 -18.82 7.34 9.06
C ASP A 39 -18.43 5.87 8.79
N LYS A 40 -17.39 5.61 8.04
CA LYS A 40 -16.99 4.25 7.64
C LYS A 40 -15.50 4.00 7.87
N PRO A 41 -15.14 3.54 9.07
CA PRO A 41 -13.80 3.02 9.30
C PRO A 41 -13.59 1.77 8.45
N GLY A 42 -12.40 1.61 7.92
CA GLY A 42 -12.05 0.42 7.14
C GLY A 42 -12.48 0.45 5.68
N ALA A 43 -12.82 1.61 5.13
CA ALA A 43 -13.06 1.78 3.69
C ALA A 43 -11.79 1.64 2.83
N GLY A 44 -10.64 1.43 3.44
CA GLY A 44 -9.31 1.42 2.81
C GLY A 44 -9.08 0.42 1.68
N PHE A 45 -10.00 -0.51 1.45
CA PHE A 45 -9.92 -1.41 0.29
C PHE A 45 -10.66 -0.90 -0.95
N SER A 46 -11.53 0.10 -0.83
CA SER A 46 -12.41 0.53 -1.93
C SER A 46 -12.28 2.00 -2.33
N ASN A 47 -11.77 2.87 -1.49
CA ASN A 47 -11.66 4.30 -1.81
C ASN A 47 -10.28 4.68 -2.36
N VAL A 48 -10.23 4.94 -3.64
CA VAL A 48 -9.00 5.29 -4.38
C VAL A 48 -8.51 6.72 -4.07
N GLY A 49 -9.27 7.51 -3.32
CA GLY A 49 -9.03 8.95 -3.20
C GLY A 49 -8.73 9.50 -1.81
N ALA A 50 -9.06 8.77 -0.75
CA ALA A 50 -9.03 9.30 0.61
C ALA A 50 -8.06 8.53 1.52
N GLY A 51 -7.82 9.04 2.73
CA GLY A 51 -7.13 8.32 3.80
C GLY A 51 -8.00 7.22 4.41
N ASP A 52 -7.47 6.51 5.39
CA ASP A 52 -8.21 5.49 6.13
C ASP A 52 -9.33 6.12 7.00
N ILE A 53 -9.12 7.37 7.45
CA ILE A 53 -10.16 8.18 8.11
C ILE A 53 -10.25 9.52 7.39
N GLU A 54 -11.44 9.85 6.90
CA GLU A 54 -11.79 11.19 6.41
C GLU A 54 -12.40 11.99 7.56
N ALA A 55 -11.84 13.16 7.83
CA ALA A 55 -12.29 14.03 8.88
C ALA A 55 -12.15 15.50 8.50
N SER A 56 -12.83 16.38 9.18
CA SER A 56 -12.61 17.81 9.11
C SER A 56 -12.58 18.41 10.52
N TYR A 57 -11.73 19.40 10.71
CA TYR A 57 -11.65 20.15 11.94
C TYR A 57 -11.61 21.63 11.62
N ASN A 58 -12.56 22.42 12.20
CA ASN A 58 -12.69 23.85 11.92
C ASN A 58 -12.72 24.20 10.43
N GLY A 59 -13.46 23.42 9.63
CA GLY A 59 -13.61 23.59 8.19
C GLY A 59 -12.39 23.23 7.35
N LYS A 60 -11.36 22.66 7.96
CA LYS A 60 -10.14 22.19 7.25
C LYS A 60 -10.11 20.67 7.20
N PRO A 61 -9.66 20.08 6.08
CA PRO A 61 -9.53 18.63 5.96
C PRO A 61 -8.52 18.08 6.96
N PHE A 62 -8.91 17.01 7.64
CA PHE A 62 -8.08 16.23 8.54
C PHE A 62 -8.15 14.76 8.12
N ASN A 63 -7.67 14.49 6.91
CA ASN A 63 -7.61 13.14 6.36
C ASN A 63 -6.36 12.45 6.88
N ILE A 64 -6.54 11.24 7.38
CA ILE A 64 -5.53 10.51 8.14
C ILE A 64 -5.31 9.14 7.53
N GLU A 65 -4.06 8.77 7.37
CA GLU A 65 -3.65 7.39 7.12
C GLU A 65 -3.35 6.70 8.45
N ILE A 66 -3.82 5.47 8.62
CA ILE A 66 -3.63 4.70 9.84
C ILE A 66 -2.75 3.48 9.55
N LYS A 67 -1.72 3.31 10.35
CA LYS A 67 -0.84 2.14 10.29
C LYS A 67 -0.69 1.54 11.68
N ALA A 68 -0.99 0.26 11.82
CA ALA A 68 -0.84 -0.44 13.10
C ALA A 68 0.62 -0.53 13.54
N THR A 69 1.54 -0.62 12.57
CA THR A 69 2.97 -0.68 12.81
C THR A 69 3.78 0.08 11.77
N SER A 70 5.03 0.41 12.09
CA SER A 70 5.97 1.01 11.14
C SER A 70 6.38 0.06 9.99
N ASN A 71 6.00 -1.21 10.07
CA ASN A 71 6.27 -2.20 9.03
C ASN A 71 5.07 -2.43 8.09
N ASP A 72 3.97 -1.73 8.32
CA ASP A 72 2.78 -1.88 7.48
C ASP A 72 3.03 -1.31 6.08
N GLN A 73 2.30 -1.86 5.13
CA GLN A 73 2.39 -1.43 3.75
C GLN A 73 1.79 -0.03 3.58
N MET A 74 2.56 0.89 3.02
CA MET A 74 2.13 2.26 2.74
C MET A 74 1.93 2.46 1.25
N GLY A 75 0.73 2.15 0.79
CA GLY A 75 0.41 2.27 -0.61
C GLY A 75 1.11 1.21 -1.46
N GLY A 76 0.85 1.24 -2.75
CA GLY A 76 1.48 0.35 -3.70
C GLY A 76 1.26 0.83 -5.12
N THR A 77 2.23 0.57 -5.96
CA THR A 77 2.09 0.73 -7.40
C THR A 77 2.47 -0.57 -8.08
N ALA A 78 2.17 -0.68 -9.35
CA ALA A 78 2.55 -1.82 -10.16
C ALA A 78 3.11 -1.34 -11.50
N PHE A 79 4.05 -2.10 -12.03
CA PHE A 79 4.55 -1.95 -13.37
C PHE A 79 4.10 -3.13 -14.22
N ARG A 80 3.77 -2.86 -15.46
CA ARG A 80 3.65 -3.87 -16.50
C ARG A 80 4.99 -4.02 -17.17
N TYR A 81 5.38 -5.25 -17.43
CA TYR A 81 6.58 -5.56 -18.17
C TYR A 81 6.19 -6.14 -19.54
N ASP A 82 6.56 -5.47 -20.59
CA ASP A 82 6.44 -6.01 -21.94
C ASP A 82 7.64 -6.92 -22.23
N TYR A 83 7.38 -8.20 -22.40
CA TYR A 83 8.42 -9.19 -22.62
C TYR A 83 9.10 -9.06 -24.01
N ALA A 84 8.39 -8.59 -25.02
CA ALA A 84 8.92 -8.44 -26.35
C ALA A 84 9.84 -7.22 -26.45
N THR A 85 9.41 -6.07 -25.92
CA THR A 85 10.14 -4.81 -25.96
C THR A 85 11.05 -4.58 -24.77
N LYS A 86 10.94 -5.40 -23.72
CA LYS A 86 11.68 -5.28 -22.43
C LYS A 86 11.40 -3.95 -21.70
N VAL A 87 10.23 -3.37 -21.93
CA VAL A 87 9.84 -2.08 -21.36
C VAL A 87 8.93 -2.28 -20.16
N PHE A 88 9.20 -1.50 -19.11
CA PHE A 88 8.30 -1.36 -17.96
C PHE A 88 7.41 -0.13 -18.14
N THR A 89 6.12 -0.28 -17.85
CA THR A 89 5.16 0.82 -17.87
C THR A 89 4.43 0.87 -16.54
N PRO A 90 4.36 2.02 -15.85
CA PRO A 90 3.61 2.14 -14.62
C PRO A 90 2.10 1.98 -14.90
N VAL A 91 1.40 1.30 -13.99
CA VAL A 91 -0.07 1.10 -14.09
C VAL A 91 -0.83 2.37 -13.72
N LYS A 92 -0.23 3.23 -12.90
CA LYS A 92 -0.78 4.51 -12.46
C LYS A 92 0.27 5.59 -12.62
N GLU A 93 -0.20 6.81 -12.81
CA GLU A 93 0.64 7.99 -12.81
C GLU A 93 1.39 8.14 -11.48
N MET A 94 2.65 8.48 -11.57
CA MET A 94 3.56 8.65 -10.44
C MET A 94 4.31 9.97 -10.56
N ASP A 95 4.87 10.40 -9.44
CA ASP A 95 5.87 11.46 -9.43
C ASP A 95 7.08 11.04 -10.26
N PRO A 96 7.62 11.91 -11.14
CA PRO A 96 8.72 11.55 -12.04
C PRO A 96 9.98 11.07 -11.31
N GLU A 97 10.30 11.65 -10.14
CA GLU A 97 11.45 11.26 -9.34
C GLU A 97 11.28 9.84 -8.79
N ASP A 98 10.09 9.54 -8.26
CA ASP A 98 9.75 8.20 -7.75
C ASP A 98 9.71 7.18 -8.88
N LEU A 99 9.17 7.58 -10.05
CA LEU A 99 9.12 6.74 -11.23
C LEU A 99 10.53 6.35 -11.69
N ASN A 100 11.44 7.33 -11.81
CA ASN A 100 12.81 7.10 -12.24
C ASN A 100 13.55 6.13 -11.29
N LEU A 101 13.41 6.32 -9.98
CA LEU A 101 13.99 5.45 -8.97
C LEU A 101 13.51 4.00 -9.14
N LEU A 102 12.21 3.81 -9.27
CA LEU A 102 11.63 2.47 -9.38
C LEU A 102 11.88 1.83 -10.73
N MET A 103 11.89 2.60 -11.81
CA MET A 103 12.21 2.11 -13.15
C MET A 103 13.66 1.63 -13.25
N ALA A 104 14.59 2.35 -12.63
CA ALA A 104 16.00 1.93 -12.57
C ALA A 104 16.11 0.56 -11.85
N ALA A 105 15.47 0.44 -10.69
CA ALA A 105 15.46 -0.80 -9.93
C ALA A 105 14.76 -1.96 -10.68
N ALA A 106 13.69 -1.68 -11.42
CA ALA A 106 12.99 -2.67 -12.23
C ALA A 106 13.85 -3.18 -13.39
N LYS A 107 14.53 -2.28 -14.09
CA LYS A 107 15.43 -2.63 -15.20
C LYS A 107 16.53 -3.60 -14.78
N GLU A 108 17.10 -3.45 -13.59
CA GLU A 108 18.09 -4.38 -13.06
C GLU A 108 17.53 -5.81 -12.91
N LYS A 109 16.20 -5.96 -12.78
CA LYS A 109 15.53 -7.26 -12.64
C LYS A 109 14.98 -7.84 -13.93
N SER A 110 15.17 -7.18 -15.07
CA SER A 110 14.64 -7.64 -16.37
C SER A 110 15.08 -9.07 -16.69
N LYS A 111 16.36 -9.40 -16.49
CA LYS A 111 16.89 -10.74 -16.75
C LYS A 111 16.25 -11.82 -15.84
N ASP A 112 16.03 -11.49 -14.58
CA ASP A 112 15.39 -12.42 -13.63
C ASP A 112 13.93 -12.64 -13.99
N ILE A 113 13.21 -11.58 -14.43
CA ILE A 113 11.84 -11.66 -14.92
C ILE A 113 11.76 -12.51 -16.19
N ASP A 114 12.69 -12.30 -17.14
CA ASP A 114 12.76 -13.10 -18.36
C ASP A 114 12.98 -14.58 -18.05
N ASN A 115 13.88 -14.89 -17.13
CA ASN A 115 14.14 -16.26 -16.69
C ASN A 115 12.92 -16.89 -16.04
N TYR A 116 12.20 -16.13 -15.19
CA TYR A 116 10.94 -16.56 -14.62
C TYR A 116 9.90 -16.88 -15.70
N ILE A 117 9.73 -15.99 -16.68
CA ILE A 117 8.77 -16.18 -17.79
C ILE A 117 9.11 -17.43 -18.58
N LYS A 118 10.40 -17.64 -18.92
CA LYS A 118 10.87 -18.84 -19.62
C LYS A 118 10.58 -20.12 -18.82
N ALA A 119 10.83 -20.10 -17.52
CA ALA A 119 10.59 -21.25 -16.64
C ALA A 119 9.08 -21.53 -16.51
N ALA A 120 8.26 -20.49 -16.31
CA ALA A 120 6.82 -20.62 -16.23
C ALA A 120 6.21 -21.21 -17.51
N ARG A 121 6.71 -20.81 -18.67
CA ARG A 121 6.29 -21.35 -19.98
C ARG A 121 6.52 -22.84 -20.17
N LYS A 122 7.50 -23.39 -19.48
CA LYS A 122 7.84 -24.82 -19.55
C LYS A 122 6.96 -25.68 -18.66
N LEU A 123 6.30 -25.10 -17.67
CA LEU A 123 5.58 -25.86 -16.66
C LEU A 123 4.17 -26.29 -17.09
N GLU A 124 3.52 -25.49 -17.91
CA GLU A 124 2.12 -25.70 -18.30
C GLU A 124 1.82 -25.07 -19.66
N PRO A 125 0.76 -25.55 -20.35
CA PRO A 125 0.16 -24.84 -21.44
C PRO A 125 -0.51 -23.58 -20.88
N VAL A 126 0.25 -22.50 -20.77
CA VAL A 126 -0.18 -21.27 -20.13
C VAL A 126 -0.94 -20.43 -21.15
N GLN A 127 -2.11 -19.91 -20.74
CA GLN A 127 -2.77 -18.86 -21.50
C GLN A 127 -1.95 -17.58 -21.38
N TYR A 128 -1.47 -17.09 -22.51
CA TYR A 128 -0.75 -15.82 -22.60
C TYR A 128 -1.69 -14.72 -23.04
N HIS A 129 -1.57 -13.57 -22.45
CA HIS A 129 -2.11 -12.38 -23.06
C HIS A 129 -1.22 -12.02 -24.26
N LYS A 130 -1.71 -12.26 -25.48
CA LYS A 130 -0.96 -12.11 -26.72
C LYS A 130 -0.46 -10.69 -26.97
N THR A 131 -1.10 -9.68 -26.36
CA THR A 131 -0.90 -8.26 -26.69
C THR A 131 -0.13 -7.48 -25.66
N ILE A 132 0.06 -7.96 -24.39
CA ILE A 132 0.53 -7.04 -23.36
C ILE A 132 1.91 -7.34 -22.83
N SER A 133 2.33 -8.55 -22.55
CA SER A 133 3.62 -8.69 -21.88
C SER A 133 4.31 -10.03 -22.05
N GLY A 134 3.67 -10.97 -22.69
CA GLY A 134 4.19 -12.34 -22.70
C GLY A 134 4.40 -12.96 -21.32
N ILE A 135 3.99 -12.27 -20.25
CA ILE A 135 3.99 -12.82 -18.91
C ILE A 135 2.80 -13.78 -18.80
N PRO A 136 3.00 -15.01 -18.30
CA PRO A 136 1.93 -15.97 -18.12
C PRO A 136 0.78 -15.37 -17.30
N LEU A 137 -0.43 -15.38 -17.84
CA LEU A 137 -1.62 -14.90 -17.15
C LEU A 137 -1.97 -15.75 -15.93
N LYS A 138 -1.64 -17.03 -16.01
CA LYS A 138 -1.93 -17.99 -14.95
C LYS A 138 -0.85 -19.06 -14.92
N VAL A 139 -0.33 -19.25 -13.73
CA VAL A 139 0.43 -20.43 -13.36
C VAL A 139 -0.40 -21.15 -12.30
N SER A 140 -0.54 -22.47 -12.36
CA SER A 140 -1.22 -23.24 -11.32
C SER A 140 -0.58 -22.99 -9.94
N LYS A 141 -1.29 -23.36 -8.89
CA LYS A 141 -0.73 -23.25 -7.54
C LYS A 141 0.56 -24.08 -7.44
N GLU A 142 0.54 -25.29 -7.96
CA GLU A 142 1.66 -26.22 -7.99
C GLU A 142 2.83 -25.65 -8.81
N GLY A 143 2.55 -25.11 -9.98
CA GLY A 143 3.56 -24.45 -10.82
C GLY A 143 4.18 -23.24 -10.12
N ARG A 144 3.38 -22.41 -9.42
CA ARG A 144 3.87 -21.28 -8.64
C ARG A 144 4.74 -21.72 -7.47
N ASP A 145 4.32 -22.74 -6.74
CA ASP A 145 5.06 -23.27 -5.60
C ASP A 145 6.39 -23.86 -6.07
N LYS A 146 6.41 -24.55 -7.22
CA LYS A 146 7.64 -25.00 -7.87
C LYS A 146 8.56 -23.84 -8.23
N LEU A 147 8.08 -22.81 -8.94
CA LEU A 147 8.88 -21.61 -9.30
C LEU A 147 9.42 -20.89 -8.08
N LYS A 148 8.65 -20.87 -6.99
CA LYS A 148 9.10 -20.30 -5.70
C LYS A 148 10.22 -21.16 -5.10
N LYS A 149 10.04 -22.49 -5.05
CA LYS A 149 11.05 -23.43 -4.55
C LYS A 149 12.35 -23.36 -5.36
N ASP A 150 12.24 -23.24 -6.66
CA ASP A 150 13.39 -23.11 -7.58
C ASP A 150 14.06 -21.72 -7.52
N GLY A 151 13.56 -20.81 -6.64
CA GLY A 151 14.17 -19.52 -6.35
C GLY A 151 13.90 -18.42 -7.36
N PHE A 152 13.09 -18.65 -8.41
CA PHE A 152 12.81 -17.62 -9.43
C PHE A 152 12.15 -16.38 -8.85
N LEU A 153 11.20 -16.53 -7.92
CA LEU A 153 10.51 -15.37 -7.32
C LEU A 153 11.44 -14.56 -6.41
N ALA A 154 12.31 -15.23 -5.67
CA ALA A 154 13.26 -14.56 -4.78
C ALA A 154 14.27 -13.69 -5.54
N LYS A 155 14.72 -14.13 -6.73
CA LYS A 155 15.64 -13.38 -7.59
C LYS A 155 15.05 -12.08 -8.11
N ILE A 156 13.72 -12.04 -8.32
CA ILE A 156 13.03 -10.83 -8.78
C ILE A 156 12.87 -9.81 -7.65
N ASN A 157 12.76 -10.28 -6.40
CA ASN A 157 12.58 -9.39 -5.27
C ASN A 157 13.79 -8.44 -5.13
N LYS A 158 13.50 -7.17 -4.94
CA LYS A 158 14.50 -6.15 -4.66
C LYS A 158 13.97 -5.14 -3.64
N ASN A 159 14.81 -4.79 -2.69
CA ASN A 159 14.55 -3.71 -1.76
C ASN A 159 15.27 -2.45 -2.23
N VAL A 160 14.53 -1.36 -2.36
CA VAL A 160 15.04 -0.04 -2.68
C VAL A 160 14.84 0.86 -1.47
N LYS A 161 15.89 1.52 -1.01
CA LYS A 161 15.83 2.47 0.09
C LYS A 161 15.64 3.87 -0.47
N THR A 162 14.75 4.63 0.16
CA THR A 162 14.51 6.03 -0.15
C THR A 162 14.09 6.79 1.12
N SER A 163 13.87 8.09 1.01
CA SER A 163 13.42 8.91 2.13
C SER A 163 11.89 8.90 2.27
N GLU A 164 11.41 9.45 3.39
CA GLU A 164 9.97 9.67 3.63
C GLU A 164 9.28 10.47 2.54
N ARG A 165 10.02 11.25 1.74
CA ARG A 165 9.45 12.05 0.63
C ARG A 165 8.62 11.21 -0.33
N PHE A 166 8.99 9.95 -0.55
CA PHE A 166 8.21 9.03 -1.38
C PHE A 166 6.78 8.85 -0.84
N ILE A 167 6.64 8.61 0.46
CA ILE A 167 5.34 8.44 1.12
C ILE A 167 4.60 9.78 1.19
N VAL A 168 5.29 10.86 1.53
CA VAL A 168 4.73 12.21 1.60
C VAL A 168 4.11 12.61 0.26
N ARG A 169 4.81 12.41 -0.86
CA ARG A 169 4.27 12.70 -2.20
C ARG A 169 3.05 11.84 -2.52
N HIS A 170 3.13 10.55 -2.21
CA HIS A 170 2.03 9.61 -2.47
C HIS A 170 0.73 10.03 -1.76
N TYR A 171 0.81 10.37 -0.48
CA TYR A 171 -0.37 10.72 0.30
C TYR A 171 -0.84 12.15 0.08
N ASN A 172 0.06 13.11 -0.12
CA ASN A 172 -0.33 14.49 -0.39
C ASN A 172 -1.13 14.64 -1.69
N LYS A 173 -0.85 13.82 -2.72
CA LYS A 173 -1.69 13.75 -3.94
C LYS A 173 -3.14 13.33 -3.66
N LYS A 174 -3.38 12.65 -2.54
CA LYS A 174 -4.70 12.20 -2.10
C LYS A 174 -5.35 13.17 -1.08
N GLY A 175 -4.69 14.28 -0.77
CA GLY A 175 -5.16 15.18 0.28
C GLY A 175 -4.99 14.65 1.71
N VAL A 176 -4.15 13.63 1.90
CA VAL A 176 -3.85 13.06 3.22
C VAL A 176 -2.57 13.67 3.73
N TYR A 177 -2.66 14.42 4.82
CA TYR A 177 -1.53 15.17 5.39
C TYR A 177 -1.07 14.64 6.74
N TYR A 178 -1.78 13.69 7.31
CA TYR A 178 -1.47 13.11 8.62
C TYR A 178 -1.42 11.60 8.55
N ILE A 179 -0.54 11.02 9.39
CA ILE A 179 -0.40 9.58 9.53
C ILE A 179 -0.26 9.23 11.00
N ASN A 180 -1.06 8.29 11.48
CA ASN A 180 -0.90 7.70 12.80
C ASN A 180 -0.29 6.31 12.69
N VAL A 181 0.88 6.12 13.30
CA VAL A 181 1.66 4.87 13.21
C VAL A 181 1.73 4.23 14.58
N GLY A 182 0.80 3.37 14.90
CA GLY A 182 0.76 2.54 16.11
C GLY A 182 1.47 3.16 17.32
N LYS A 183 2.45 2.46 17.84
CA LYS A 183 3.23 2.91 19.01
C LYS A 183 4.16 4.11 18.74
N ALA A 184 4.29 4.54 17.49
CA ALA A 184 5.12 5.71 17.15
C ALA A 184 4.34 7.02 17.25
N GLY A 185 3.00 6.98 17.12
CA GLY A 185 2.12 8.13 17.28
C GLY A 185 1.74 8.86 16.00
N LEU A 186 1.25 10.09 16.13
CA LEU A 186 0.73 10.93 15.06
C LEU A 186 1.82 11.86 14.50
N PHE A 187 1.90 11.92 13.17
CA PHE A 187 2.83 12.77 12.44
C PHE A 187 2.11 13.55 11.34
N TYR A 188 2.64 14.72 10.95
CA TYR A 188 2.23 15.32 9.70
C TYR A 188 3.18 14.94 8.55
N MET A 189 2.65 14.89 7.33
CA MET A 189 3.36 14.52 6.10
C MET A 189 3.54 15.72 5.18
N GLY A 190 4.68 16.41 5.31
CA GLY A 190 5.06 17.56 4.48
C GLY A 190 4.27 18.83 4.79
N LYS A 191 2.94 18.78 4.83
CA LYS A 191 2.06 19.92 5.19
C LYS A 191 1.37 19.64 6.51
N ASN A 192 1.19 20.71 7.31
CA ASN A 192 0.46 20.69 8.58
C ASN A 192 -0.68 21.72 8.56
N PRO A 193 -1.77 21.45 7.81
CA PRO A 193 -2.85 22.43 7.58
C PRO A 193 -3.56 22.86 8.85
N LEU A 194 -3.64 21.98 9.85
CA LEU A 194 -4.26 22.29 11.14
C LEU A 194 -3.28 22.90 12.16
N LYS A 195 -1.99 22.99 11.82
CA LYS A 195 -0.93 23.44 12.73
C LYS A 195 -0.89 22.66 14.05
N LEU A 196 -1.18 21.34 14.00
CA LEU A 196 -1.13 20.48 15.17
C LEU A 196 0.29 20.41 15.74
N PRO A 197 0.47 20.35 17.06
CA PRO A 197 1.78 20.27 17.72
C PRO A 197 2.35 18.84 17.64
N VAL A 198 2.40 18.27 16.45
CA VAL A 198 2.95 16.95 16.17
C VAL A 198 4.19 17.06 15.28
N PRO A 199 5.14 16.13 15.37
CA PRO A 199 6.35 16.19 14.55
C PRO A 199 6.06 15.86 13.08
N SER A 200 6.95 16.30 12.20
CA SER A 200 6.97 15.85 10.81
C SER A 200 7.37 14.39 10.74
N LEU A 201 6.71 13.63 9.87
CA LEU A 201 7.14 12.28 9.55
C LEU A 201 8.55 12.32 8.97
N LYS A 202 9.47 11.59 9.58
CA LYS A 202 10.84 11.40 9.09
C LYS A 202 11.22 9.93 9.21
N GLY A 203 11.96 9.41 8.24
CA GLY A 203 12.44 8.04 8.32
C GLY A 203 12.87 7.48 6.96
N GLU A 204 13.46 6.31 7.03
CA GLU A 204 13.79 5.54 5.83
C GLU A 204 12.57 4.76 5.35
N ILE A 205 12.29 4.85 4.07
CA ILE A 205 11.30 4.02 3.40
C ILE A 205 12.01 2.88 2.68
N GLN A 206 11.60 1.67 2.97
CA GLN A 206 12.00 0.50 2.21
C GLN A 206 10.89 0.16 1.23
N ILE A 207 11.20 0.26 -0.06
CA ILE A 207 10.30 -0.12 -1.14
C ILE A 207 10.62 -1.56 -1.53
N GLU A 208 9.68 -2.46 -1.30
CA GLU A 208 9.80 -3.85 -1.71
C GLU A 208 9.24 -4.03 -3.12
N MET A 209 10.09 -4.35 -4.07
CA MET A 209 9.72 -4.75 -5.42
C MET A 209 9.60 -6.27 -5.48
N ARG A 210 8.46 -6.76 -5.92
CA ARG A 210 8.20 -8.19 -6.07
C ARG A 210 7.28 -8.49 -7.23
N LEU A 211 7.39 -9.67 -7.79
CA LEU A 211 6.42 -10.18 -8.74
C LEU A 211 5.11 -10.50 -8.01
N GLY A 212 4.08 -9.75 -8.33
CA GLY A 212 2.75 -9.94 -7.76
C GLY A 212 1.81 -10.60 -8.76
N TYR A 213 1.13 -11.64 -8.32
CA TYR A 213 -0.03 -12.15 -9.02
C TYR A 213 -1.27 -11.50 -8.43
N SER A 214 -2.04 -10.82 -9.23
CA SER A 214 -3.38 -10.40 -8.83
C SER A 214 -4.33 -11.57 -9.05
N GLY A 215 -4.37 -12.49 -8.10
CA GLY A 215 -5.24 -13.66 -8.16
C GLY A 215 -6.34 -13.57 -7.11
N GLY A 216 -7.34 -12.73 -7.32
CA GLY A 216 -8.60 -12.81 -6.57
C GLY A 216 -9.57 -13.80 -7.21
N LYS A 217 -10.54 -14.33 -6.46
CA LYS A 217 -11.60 -15.24 -6.91
C LYS A 217 -12.44 -14.73 -8.10
N HIS A 218 -12.36 -13.45 -8.44
CA HIS A 218 -13.07 -12.80 -9.55
C HIS A 218 -12.21 -12.63 -10.80
N SER A 219 -11.26 -13.52 -11.02
CA SER A 219 -10.04 -13.16 -11.67
C SER A 219 -9.88 -13.53 -13.11
N PHE A 220 -10.84 -14.07 -13.74
CA PHE A 220 -10.75 -14.22 -15.18
C PHE A 220 -11.84 -13.40 -15.82
N PRO A 221 -11.47 -12.29 -16.51
CA PRO A 221 -12.40 -11.76 -17.46
C PRO A 221 -12.71 -12.92 -18.43
N THR A 222 -13.97 -13.12 -18.71
CA THR A 222 -14.45 -13.94 -19.82
C THR A 222 -13.90 -13.43 -21.15
N ASP A 223 -13.34 -12.24 -21.14
CA ASP A 223 -12.66 -11.60 -22.26
C ASP A 223 -11.13 -11.74 -22.11
N PRO A 224 -10.47 -12.53 -23.00
CA PRO A 224 -9.02 -12.70 -23.00
C PRO A 224 -8.24 -11.41 -23.35
N ILE A 225 -8.93 -10.35 -23.74
CA ILE A 225 -8.34 -9.08 -24.20
C ILE A 225 -8.22 -8.09 -23.03
N THR A 226 -8.95 -8.28 -21.92
CA THR A 226 -8.94 -7.31 -20.83
C THR A 226 -7.66 -7.43 -20.01
N PRO A 227 -6.79 -6.39 -20.00
CA PRO A 227 -5.45 -6.43 -19.38
C PRO A 227 -5.47 -6.45 -17.84
N ALA A 228 -6.63 -6.61 -17.25
CA ALA A 228 -6.85 -6.29 -15.83
C ALA A 228 -6.03 -7.12 -14.85
N ARG A 229 -5.35 -8.20 -15.26
CA ARG A 229 -4.78 -9.13 -14.29
C ARG A 229 -3.55 -9.90 -14.75
N THR A 230 -2.71 -9.29 -15.53
CA THR A 230 -1.37 -9.81 -15.79
C THR A 230 -0.52 -9.73 -14.52
N ALA A 231 0.27 -10.76 -14.27
CA ALA A 231 1.31 -10.69 -13.26
C ALA A 231 2.20 -9.47 -13.55
N GLY A 232 2.16 -8.49 -12.68
CA GLY A 232 2.96 -7.28 -12.80
C GLY A 232 3.95 -7.22 -11.66
N LEU A 233 5.05 -6.51 -11.90
CA LEU A 233 5.94 -6.14 -10.82
C LEU A 233 5.18 -5.22 -9.87
N ARG A 234 4.96 -5.67 -8.63
CA ARG A 234 4.34 -4.85 -7.59
C ARG A 234 5.42 -4.15 -6.77
N VAL A 235 5.20 -2.87 -6.55
CA VAL A 235 6.02 -2.04 -5.67
C VAL A 235 5.22 -1.72 -4.43
N GLN A 236 5.79 -2.01 -3.26
CA GLN A 236 5.18 -1.75 -1.96
C GLN A 236 6.17 -1.00 -1.08
N GLY A 237 5.73 0.11 -0.50
CA GLY A 237 6.53 0.87 0.46
C GLY A 237 6.28 0.37 1.88
N ARG A 238 7.35 0.22 2.65
CA ARG A 238 7.28 -0.01 4.10
C ARG A 238 7.98 1.12 4.80
N LEU A 239 7.26 1.85 5.64
CA LEU A 239 7.85 2.91 6.45
C LEU A 239 8.63 2.30 7.61
N ARG A 240 9.87 2.76 7.76
CA ARG A 240 10.66 2.50 8.96
C ARG A 240 11.03 3.84 9.57
N THR A 241 10.32 4.23 10.63
CA THR A 241 10.64 5.43 11.39
C THR A 241 11.16 5.07 12.77
N LYS A 242 12.18 5.79 13.20
CA LYS A 242 12.65 5.78 14.60
C LYS A 242 12.07 6.94 15.39
N SER A 243 11.41 7.88 14.72
CA SER A 243 10.76 9.03 15.35
C SER A 243 9.55 8.59 16.15
N LYS A 244 9.31 9.28 17.26
CA LYS A 244 8.11 9.14 18.07
C LYS A 244 7.41 10.46 18.16
N SER A 245 6.09 10.41 18.33
CA SER A 245 5.25 11.56 18.68
C SER A 245 4.69 11.37 20.08
N ASP A 246 4.52 12.46 20.78
CA ASP A 246 3.90 12.47 22.13
C ASP A 246 2.37 12.28 22.06
N TYR A 247 1.81 12.23 20.86
CA TYR A 247 0.37 12.10 20.62
C TYR A 247 0.07 10.89 19.77
N SER A 248 -0.99 10.14 20.14
CA SER A 248 -1.52 9.04 19.34
C SER A 248 -3.04 9.13 19.25
N LEU A 249 -3.59 8.87 18.08
CA LEU A 249 -5.04 8.90 17.86
C LEU A 249 -5.77 7.63 18.36
N ASP A 250 -5.06 6.67 18.92
CA ASP A 250 -5.65 5.52 19.60
C ASP A 250 -5.79 5.72 21.13
N ASN A 251 -5.42 6.91 21.63
CA ASN A 251 -5.51 7.32 23.03
C ASN A 251 -6.38 8.57 23.15
N ILE A 252 -7.49 8.46 23.90
CA ILE A 252 -8.47 9.54 24.07
C ILE A 252 -7.84 10.77 24.77
N GLU A 253 -6.99 10.57 25.76
CA GLU A 253 -6.36 11.67 26.49
C GLU A 253 -5.37 12.44 25.61
N ASP A 254 -4.60 11.72 24.77
CA ASP A 254 -3.73 12.36 23.78
C ASP A 254 -4.55 13.19 22.79
N ILE A 255 -5.68 12.66 22.32
CA ILE A 255 -6.57 13.38 21.40
C ILE A 255 -7.11 14.65 22.07
N LYS A 256 -7.63 14.56 23.30
CA LYS A 256 -8.14 15.72 24.03
C LYS A 256 -7.07 16.80 24.20
N LYS A 257 -5.88 16.40 24.62
CA LYS A 257 -4.74 17.30 24.77
C LYS A 257 -4.33 17.93 23.44
N LEU A 258 -4.30 17.16 22.35
CA LEU A 258 -3.95 17.63 21.00
C LEU A 258 -4.89 18.72 20.50
N PHE A 259 -6.18 18.62 20.80
CA PHE A 259 -7.23 19.54 20.36
C PHE A 259 -7.65 20.56 21.44
N GLY A 260 -6.96 20.61 22.58
CA GLY A 260 -7.22 21.60 23.63
C GLY A 260 -8.56 21.40 24.34
N ILE A 261 -9.03 20.17 24.44
CA ILE A 261 -10.27 19.83 25.14
C ILE A 261 -9.92 19.59 26.61
N GLU A 262 -10.18 20.58 27.44
CA GLU A 262 -10.06 20.42 28.88
C GLU A 262 -11.08 19.42 29.41
N LYS A 263 -10.71 18.77 30.53
CA LYS A 263 -11.54 17.77 31.22
C LYS A 263 -12.86 18.30 31.69
#